data_a2646002b6e88570813c5de49e4ebbc3
#
_entry.id   a2646002b6e88570813c5de49e4ebbc3
#
_cell.length_a   1.000
_cell.length_b   1.000
_cell.length_c   1.000
_cell.angle_alpha   90.00
_cell.angle_beta   90.00
_cell.angle_gamma   90.00
#
_symmetry.space_group_name_H-M   'P 1'
#
loop_
_entity.id
_entity.type
_entity.pdbx_description
1 polymer ?
#
loop_
_entity_poly.entity_id
_entity_poly.type
_entity_poly.pdbx_seq_one_letter_code
_entity_poly.pdbx_strand_id
1 'polypeptide(L)'
;MNNMKILFISLGCDKNLVDSEHMLGLLVEHGFEITDSEEDAEVIVINTCCFIHDAKEESIQNILEMAKYRTAGSCKVLLVTGCMAERYRDEIIEEIPEVDAVLGTNSYDKILDAIQDVLGGDRFQEYADLKGLPKIDAQRVVTTGGHYEYLKIAEGCDKHCTYCIIPKLRGPYRSVPMEELIAEAKTMAEQSVKELVLVAQETTIYGIDLYGKPSLHLLLKELCKIQELYWIRILYCYPEDIYPELVQTMKEEPKVCHYLDLPIQHANDEILRRMGRRTSKQELIDKIDFLRSEMPDITLRTTLITGFPGETKEQHKELLEFINDMEFDRLGVFTYSPEEGTPAAAMEHQIDEEVKLDRQAELMELQQDISAELGERRIGQELLVMIEGKVADEDAYVGRSQADAPGVDGYVFVNTPEARVSGDFVRVKITGALEYDLIGEISQ
;
A
#
# COMPACT_ATOMS: atom_id res chain seq x y z
N MET A 1 -2.31 -5.52 -33.45
CA MET A 1 -2.19 -4.76 -32.18
C MET A 1 -0.79 -4.15 -32.00
N ASN A 2 0.20 -4.52 -32.84
CA ASN A 2 1.53 -3.92 -32.73
C ASN A 2 1.49 -2.40 -32.89
N ASN A 3 2.11 -1.68 -31.95
CA ASN A 3 2.25 -0.23 -31.88
C ASN A 3 0.98 0.56 -31.49
N MET A 4 -0.03 -0.06 -30.89
CA MET A 4 -1.14 0.72 -30.29
C MET A 4 -0.65 1.41 -29.02
N LYS A 5 -1.00 2.68 -28.86
CA LYS A 5 -0.67 3.46 -27.68
C LYS A 5 -1.64 3.17 -26.55
N ILE A 6 -1.10 2.88 -25.37
CA ILE A 6 -1.87 2.59 -24.16
C ILE A 6 -1.61 3.63 -23.07
N LEU A 7 -2.66 4.20 -22.52
CA LEU A 7 -2.65 4.95 -21.28
C LEU A 7 -3.15 4.06 -20.15
N PHE A 8 -2.37 4.00 -19.07
CA PHE A 8 -2.72 3.21 -17.90
C PHE A 8 -2.86 4.10 -16.66
N ILE A 9 -4.03 4.08 -16.03
CA ILE A 9 -4.32 4.83 -14.80
C ILE A 9 -4.45 3.81 -13.67
N SER A 10 -3.55 3.88 -12.68
CA SER A 10 -3.58 3.03 -11.49
C SER A 10 -4.02 3.82 -10.29
N LEU A 11 -5.18 3.48 -9.74
CA LEU A 11 -5.77 4.14 -8.58
C LEU A 11 -5.71 3.24 -7.35
N GLY A 12 -5.72 3.86 -6.18
CA GLY A 12 -5.82 3.19 -4.89
C GLY A 12 -4.47 2.82 -4.29
N CYS A 13 -4.25 1.55 -3.99
CA CYS A 13 -3.14 1.10 -3.14
C CYS A 13 -1.99 0.47 -3.95
N ASP A 14 -0.86 0.26 -3.27
CA ASP A 14 0.32 -0.44 -3.75
C ASP A 14 0.04 -1.84 -4.33
N LYS A 15 -0.95 -2.58 -3.79
CA LYS A 15 -1.36 -3.89 -4.36
C LYS A 15 -2.01 -3.73 -5.73
N ASN A 16 -2.81 -2.66 -5.93
CA ASN A 16 -3.34 -2.31 -7.24
C ASN A 16 -2.23 -1.88 -8.20
N LEU A 17 -1.23 -1.14 -7.71
CA LEU A 17 -0.08 -0.76 -8.52
C LEU A 17 0.67 -1.99 -9.04
N VAL A 18 0.94 -2.97 -8.18
CA VAL A 18 1.58 -4.24 -8.59
C VAL A 18 0.74 -4.95 -9.67
N ASP A 19 -0.59 -5.01 -9.50
CA ASP A 19 -1.48 -5.60 -10.53
C ASP A 19 -1.38 -4.82 -11.86
N SER A 20 -1.32 -3.48 -11.80
CA SER A 20 -1.16 -2.61 -12.97
C SER A 20 0.15 -2.86 -13.72
N GLU A 21 1.23 -2.99 -12.99
CA GLU A 21 2.57 -3.21 -13.55
C GLU A 21 2.72 -4.60 -14.18
N HIS A 22 2.05 -5.61 -13.63
CA HIS A 22 1.94 -6.91 -14.28
C HIS A 22 1.15 -6.83 -15.60
N MET A 23 0.01 -6.12 -15.63
CA MET A 23 -0.75 -5.89 -16.85
C MET A 23 0.05 -5.11 -17.89
N LEU A 24 0.77 -4.07 -17.47
CA LEU A 24 1.65 -3.31 -18.34
C LEU A 24 2.75 -4.17 -18.95
N GLY A 25 3.38 -5.04 -18.15
CA GLY A 25 4.38 -5.98 -18.62
C GLY A 25 3.85 -6.88 -19.75
N LEU A 26 2.67 -7.45 -19.52
CA LEU A 26 2.01 -8.30 -20.53
C LEU A 26 1.69 -7.52 -21.81
N LEU A 27 1.23 -6.29 -21.72
CA LEU A 27 0.89 -5.43 -22.85
C LEU A 27 2.14 -5.01 -23.64
N VAL A 28 3.19 -4.58 -22.96
CA VAL A 28 4.47 -4.19 -23.60
C VAL A 28 5.11 -5.36 -24.34
N GLU A 29 5.10 -6.58 -23.78
CA GLU A 29 5.60 -7.79 -24.44
C GLU A 29 4.83 -8.10 -25.73
N HIS A 30 3.54 -7.73 -25.80
CA HIS A 30 2.70 -7.89 -26.99
C HIS A 30 2.71 -6.69 -27.93
N GLY A 31 3.65 -5.74 -27.76
CA GLY A 31 3.95 -4.65 -28.67
C GLY A 31 3.06 -3.41 -28.52
N PHE A 32 2.45 -3.21 -27.36
CA PHE A 32 1.82 -1.94 -27.03
C PHE A 32 2.88 -0.92 -26.60
N GLU A 33 2.63 0.36 -26.93
CA GLU A 33 3.48 1.48 -26.54
C GLU A 33 2.81 2.29 -25.42
N ILE A 34 3.49 2.47 -24.28
CA ILE A 34 2.96 3.28 -23.18
C ILE A 34 3.00 4.76 -23.58
N THR A 35 1.92 5.47 -23.31
CA THR A 35 1.82 6.93 -23.51
C THR A 35 1.26 7.61 -22.26
N ASP A 36 1.64 8.86 -22.06
CA ASP A 36 1.05 9.79 -21.09
C ASP A 36 0.03 10.77 -21.74
N SER A 37 -0.17 10.68 -23.06
CA SER A 37 -1.11 11.48 -23.79
C SER A 37 -2.48 10.81 -23.86
N GLU A 38 -3.45 11.40 -23.20
CA GLU A 38 -4.85 10.95 -23.21
C GLU A 38 -5.48 11.02 -24.60
N GLU A 39 -5.14 12.05 -25.39
CA GLU A 39 -5.67 12.25 -26.76
C GLU A 39 -5.15 11.20 -27.73
N ASP A 40 -3.89 10.78 -27.56
CA ASP A 40 -3.21 9.82 -28.44
C ASP A 40 -3.49 8.37 -28.08
N ALA A 41 -3.94 8.10 -26.84
CA ALA A 41 -4.16 6.75 -26.35
C ALA A 41 -5.27 6.04 -27.15
N GLU A 42 -4.94 4.90 -27.72
CA GLU A 42 -5.90 4.04 -28.44
C GLU A 42 -6.57 3.03 -27.51
N VAL A 43 -5.89 2.68 -26.42
CA VAL A 43 -6.40 1.85 -25.32
C VAL A 43 -6.20 2.61 -24.02
N ILE A 44 -7.26 2.77 -23.25
CA ILE A 44 -7.21 3.37 -21.91
C ILE A 44 -7.63 2.30 -20.90
N VAL A 45 -6.76 2.03 -19.94
CA VAL A 45 -7.01 1.07 -18.84
C VAL A 45 -7.02 1.82 -17.52
N ILE A 46 -8.08 1.61 -16.74
CA ILE A 46 -8.24 2.21 -15.41
C ILE A 46 -8.33 1.08 -14.38
N ASN A 47 -7.29 0.93 -13.58
CA ASN A 47 -7.29 0.03 -12.42
C ASN A 47 -7.84 0.79 -11.22
N THR A 48 -9.02 0.39 -10.78
CA THR A 48 -9.90 1.15 -9.87
C THR A 48 -9.79 0.68 -8.43
N CYS A 49 -10.11 1.60 -7.51
CA CYS A 49 -10.28 1.34 -6.08
C CYS A 49 -11.74 1.59 -5.64
N CYS A 50 -12.19 0.90 -4.59
CA CYS A 50 -13.48 1.17 -3.94
C CYS A 50 -13.44 0.77 -2.46
N PHE A 51 -12.28 0.90 -1.82
CA PHE A 51 -12.09 0.51 -0.42
C PHE A 51 -12.82 1.46 0.54
N ILE A 52 -12.84 2.74 0.23
CA ILE A 52 -13.56 3.80 0.95
C ILE A 52 -14.33 4.67 -0.07
N HIS A 53 -15.27 5.48 0.42
CA HIS A 53 -16.12 6.33 -0.40
C HIS A 53 -15.33 7.24 -1.33
N ASP A 54 -14.33 7.95 -0.83
CA ASP A 54 -13.51 8.89 -1.60
C ASP A 54 -12.77 8.20 -2.75
N ALA A 55 -12.18 7.01 -2.50
CA ALA A 55 -11.52 6.23 -3.54
C ALA A 55 -12.50 5.71 -4.62
N LYS A 56 -13.76 5.51 -4.26
CA LYS A 56 -14.83 5.17 -5.19
C LYS A 56 -15.19 6.37 -6.07
N GLU A 57 -15.38 7.54 -5.48
CA GLU A 57 -15.64 8.78 -6.23
C GLU A 57 -14.49 9.11 -7.18
N GLU A 58 -13.25 9.02 -6.73
CA GLU A 58 -12.06 9.20 -7.57
C GLU A 58 -12.07 8.24 -8.77
N SER A 59 -12.38 6.96 -8.53
CA SER A 59 -12.46 5.96 -9.59
C SER A 59 -13.54 6.28 -10.61
N ILE A 60 -14.74 6.66 -10.18
CA ILE A 60 -15.85 7.06 -11.06
C ILE A 60 -15.46 8.32 -11.87
N GLN A 61 -14.89 9.32 -11.23
CA GLN A 61 -14.48 10.55 -11.90
C GLN A 61 -13.44 10.28 -12.99
N ASN A 62 -12.42 9.46 -12.72
CA ASN A 62 -11.42 9.06 -13.71
C ASN A 62 -12.05 8.31 -14.89
N ILE A 63 -13.00 7.37 -14.65
CA ILE A 63 -13.69 6.68 -15.75
C ILE A 63 -14.47 7.66 -16.62
N LEU A 64 -15.25 8.56 -16.02
CA LEU A 64 -16.04 9.55 -16.74
C LEU A 64 -15.17 10.56 -17.50
N GLU A 65 -14.00 10.91 -16.97
CA GLU A 65 -13.05 11.78 -17.65
C GLU A 65 -12.44 11.08 -18.86
N MET A 66 -11.99 9.87 -18.72
CA MET A 66 -11.39 9.09 -19.82
C MET A 66 -12.43 8.67 -20.88
N ALA A 67 -13.69 8.48 -20.50
CA ALA A 67 -14.78 8.21 -21.44
C ALA A 67 -14.93 9.29 -22.52
N LYS A 68 -14.57 10.55 -22.24
CA LYS A 68 -14.62 11.65 -23.20
C LYS A 68 -13.72 11.40 -24.43
N TYR A 69 -12.60 10.69 -24.24
CA TYR A 69 -11.64 10.41 -25.31
C TYR A 69 -12.12 9.35 -26.31
N ARG A 70 -13.26 8.69 -26.04
CA ARG A 70 -13.98 7.85 -27.04
C ARG A 70 -14.47 8.68 -28.23
N THR A 71 -14.72 9.97 -28.04
CA THR A 71 -15.22 10.88 -29.09
C THR A 71 -14.26 12.03 -29.35
N ALA A 72 -13.53 12.50 -28.38
CA ALA A 72 -12.61 13.64 -28.48
C ALA A 72 -11.15 13.24 -28.78
N GLY A 73 -10.79 11.97 -28.62
CA GLY A 73 -9.44 11.44 -28.81
C GLY A 73 -9.39 10.23 -29.76
N SER A 74 -8.35 9.42 -29.59
CA SER A 74 -8.07 8.22 -30.37
C SER A 74 -8.56 6.92 -29.72
N CYS A 75 -9.18 6.98 -28.54
CA CYS A 75 -9.54 5.84 -27.72
C CYS A 75 -10.51 4.89 -28.44
N LYS A 76 -10.06 3.67 -28.65
CA LYS A 76 -10.83 2.55 -29.25
C LYS A 76 -11.33 1.56 -28.20
N VAL A 77 -10.60 1.46 -27.08
CA VAL A 77 -10.90 0.53 -25.97
C VAL A 77 -10.80 1.30 -24.65
N LEU A 78 -11.90 1.40 -23.91
CA LEU A 78 -11.94 1.85 -22.53
C LEU A 78 -12.19 0.65 -21.63
N LEU A 79 -11.17 0.26 -20.86
CA LEU A 79 -11.19 -0.92 -19.99
C LEU A 79 -11.10 -0.51 -18.51
N VAL A 80 -12.00 -1.04 -17.70
CA VAL A 80 -12.03 -0.84 -16.25
C VAL A 80 -11.69 -2.15 -15.54
N THR A 81 -10.76 -2.10 -14.59
CA THR A 81 -10.36 -3.26 -13.78
C THR A 81 -10.22 -2.90 -12.30
N GLY A 82 -9.88 -3.86 -11.46
CA GLY A 82 -9.61 -3.64 -10.04
C GLY A 82 -10.80 -3.81 -9.12
N CYS A 83 -10.71 -3.21 -7.91
CA CYS A 83 -11.66 -3.46 -6.84
C CYS A 83 -13.07 -2.97 -7.16
N MET A 84 -13.22 -1.83 -7.83
CA MET A 84 -14.53 -1.32 -8.23
C MET A 84 -15.16 -2.19 -9.33
N ALA A 85 -14.35 -2.63 -10.29
CA ALA A 85 -14.77 -3.57 -11.32
C ALA A 85 -15.31 -4.89 -10.72
N GLU A 86 -14.62 -5.46 -9.72
CA GLU A 86 -15.06 -6.65 -9.02
C GLU A 86 -16.36 -6.44 -8.24
N ARG A 87 -16.52 -5.25 -7.63
CA ARG A 87 -17.66 -4.95 -6.77
C ARG A 87 -18.97 -4.71 -7.55
N TYR A 88 -18.88 -3.91 -8.61
CA TYR A 88 -20.06 -3.39 -9.33
C TYR A 88 -20.32 -4.06 -10.68
N ARG A 89 -19.33 -4.79 -11.22
CA ARG A 89 -19.49 -5.68 -12.39
C ARG A 89 -20.34 -5.06 -13.51
N ASP A 90 -21.49 -5.69 -13.80
CA ASP A 90 -22.39 -5.29 -14.90
C ASP A 90 -22.91 -3.86 -14.75
N GLU A 91 -23.08 -3.36 -13.53
CA GLU A 91 -23.55 -1.99 -13.26
C GLU A 91 -22.65 -0.93 -13.91
N ILE A 92 -21.31 -1.18 -13.99
CA ILE A 92 -20.38 -0.24 -14.62
C ILE A 92 -20.72 -0.02 -16.09
N ILE A 93 -21.01 -1.09 -16.84
CA ILE A 93 -21.35 -1.00 -18.26
C ILE A 93 -22.79 -0.44 -18.47
N GLU A 94 -23.69 -0.75 -17.54
CA GLU A 94 -25.06 -0.24 -17.60
C GLU A 94 -25.12 1.27 -17.38
N GLU A 95 -24.37 1.78 -16.38
CA GLU A 95 -24.36 3.20 -16.02
C GLU A 95 -23.37 4.04 -16.85
N ILE A 96 -22.28 3.45 -17.35
CA ILE A 96 -21.26 4.11 -18.16
C ILE A 96 -21.09 3.32 -19.48
N PRO A 97 -21.98 3.56 -20.48
CA PRO A 97 -21.99 2.79 -21.73
C PRO A 97 -20.71 2.94 -22.57
N GLU A 98 -19.87 3.93 -22.30
CA GLU A 98 -18.58 4.16 -22.96
C GLU A 98 -17.53 3.12 -22.57
N VAL A 99 -17.71 2.42 -21.43
CA VAL A 99 -16.83 1.33 -21.01
C VAL A 99 -17.07 0.10 -21.87
N ASP A 100 -16.01 -0.39 -22.51
CA ASP A 100 -16.07 -1.51 -23.44
C ASP A 100 -15.78 -2.85 -22.75
N ALA A 101 -14.89 -2.85 -21.75
CA ALA A 101 -14.47 -4.05 -21.03
C ALA A 101 -14.36 -3.84 -19.53
N VAL A 102 -14.72 -4.87 -18.75
CA VAL A 102 -14.61 -4.90 -17.28
C VAL A 102 -13.93 -6.20 -16.84
N LEU A 103 -12.86 -6.07 -16.05
CA LEU A 103 -12.10 -7.19 -15.49
C LEU A 103 -12.11 -7.15 -13.96
N GLY A 104 -12.52 -8.24 -13.32
CA GLY A 104 -12.44 -8.40 -11.88
C GLY A 104 -11.00 -8.44 -11.37
N THR A 105 -10.83 -8.36 -10.05
CA THR A 105 -9.52 -8.32 -9.37
C THR A 105 -8.64 -9.54 -9.62
N ASN A 106 -9.23 -10.66 -9.99
CA ASN A 106 -8.53 -11.92 -10.26
C ASN A 106 -8.51 -12.29 -11.76
N SER A 107 -8.86 -11.34 -12.64
CA SER A 107 -8.99 -11.56 -14.10
C SER A 107 -8.05 -10.67 -14.92
N TYR A 108 -7.10 -9.98 -14.28
CA TYR A 108 -6.22 -9.03 -14.96
C TYR A 108 -5.24 -9.71 -15.96
N ASP A 109 -5.01 -11.04 -15.86
CA ASP A 109 -4.33 -11.84 -16.86
C ASP A 109 -5.08 -11.93 -18.20
N LYS A 110 -6.37 -11.59 -18.23
CA LYS A 110 -7.25 -11.57 -19.41
C LYS A 110 -7.26 -10.25 -20.19
N ILE A 111 -6.39 -9.31 -19.82
CA ILE A 111 -6.39 -7.97 -20.43
C ILE A 111 -6.18 -8.00 -21.96
N LEU A 112 -5.36 -8.90 -22.47
CA LEU A 112 -5.13 -9.05 -23.91
C LEU A 112 -6.37 -9.59 -24.62
N ASP A 113 -7.01 -10.61 -24.04
CA ASP A 113 -8.25 -11.19 -24.57
C ASP A 113 -9.33 -10.10 -24.65
N ALA A 114 -9.48 -9.32 -23.56
CA ALA A 114 -10.44 -8.22 -23.48
C ALA A 114 -10.22 -7.16 -24.56
N ILE A 115 -8.98 -6.71 -24.76
CA ILE A 115 -8.65 -5.73 -25.80
C ILE A 115 -8.94 -6.30 -27.20
N GLN A 116 -8.62 -7.56 -27.45
CA GLN A 116 -8.87 -8.21 -28.75
C GLN A 116 -10.36 -8.30 -29.07
N ASP A 117 -11.17 -8.74 -28.13
CA ASP A 117 -12.62 -8.89 -28.32
C ASP A 117 -13.28 -7.53 -28.57
N VAL A 118 -12.89 -6.49 -27.81
CA VAL A 118 -13.41 -5.13 -28.00
C VAL A 118 -13.02 -4.59 -29.38
N LEU A 119 -11.79 -4.79 -29.83
CA LEU A 119 -11.36 -4.39 -31.18
C LEU A 119 -12.08 -5.20 -32.29
N GLY A 120 -12.56 -6.40 -31.95
CA GLY A 120 -13.42 -7.24 -32.82
C GLY A 120 -14.88 -6.75 -32.90
N GLY A 121 -15.28 -5.83 -32.03
CA GLY A 121 -16.62 -5.23 -31.98
C GLY A 121 -17.54 -5.79 -30.87
N ASP A 122 -17.02 -6.66 -30.01
CA ASP A 122 -17.75 -7.23 -28.87
C ASP A 122 -17.42 -6.48 -27.57
N ARG A 123 -18.28 -6.55 -26.55
CA ARG A 123 -17.94 -6.15 -25.19
C ARG A 123 -17.34 -7.32 -24.44
N PHE A 124 -16.47 -7.03 -23.47
CA PHE A 124 -15.81 -8.07 -22.69
C PHE A 124 -16.04 -7.89 -21.19
N GLN A 125 -16.36 -8.99 -20.50
CA GLN A 125 -16.46 -9.02 -19.04
C GLN A 125 -15.92 -10.37 -18.54
N GLU A 126 -15.06 -10.31 -17.52
CA GLU A 126 -14.51 -11.53 -16.90
C GLU A 126 -14.31 -11.33 -15.40
N TYR A 127 -14.82 -12.28 -14.62
CA TYR A 127 -14.76 -12.31 -13.16
C TYR A 127 -14.35 -13.71 -12.71
N ALA A 128 -13.05 -13.96 -12.66
CA ALA A 128 -12.50 -15.26 -12.27
C ALA A 128 -12.75 -15.58 -10.78
N ASP A 129 -12.72 -16.89 -10.44
CA ASP A 129 -12.85 -17.33 -9.05
C ASP A 129 -11.70 -16.73 -8.20
N LEU A 130 -12.07 -16.07 -7.11
CA LEU A 130 -11.15 -15.43 -6.18
C LEU A 130 -10.30 -16.41 -5.36
N LYS A 131 -10.43 -17.73 -5.56
CA LYS A 131 -9.62 -18.76 -4.85
C LYS A 131 -8.27 -19.02 -5.48
N GLY A 132 -8.08 -18.67 -6.76
CA GLY A 132 -6.81 -18.78 -7.47
C GLY A 132 -5.98 -17.51 -7.40
N LEU A 133 -4.76 -17.56 -7.92
CA LEU A 133 -3.94 -16.39 -8.25
C LEU A 133 -3.87 -16.28 -9.77
N PRO A 134 -4.00 -15.09 -10.36
CA PRO A 134 -3.75 -14.89 -11.78
C PRO A 134 -2.32 -15.30 -12.14
N LYS A 135 -2.15 -15.87 -13.33
CA LYS A 135 -0.83 -16.26 -13.82
C LYS A 135 -0.42 -15.36 -14.97
N ILE A 136 0.56 -14.52 -14.73
CA ILE A 136 1.17 -13.69 -15.76
C ILE A 136 2.59 -14.17 -15.97
N ASP A 137 2.86 -14.66 -17.19
CA ASP A 137 4.18 -15.07 -17.63
C ASP A 137 4.78 -13.95 -18.50
N ALA A 138 4.94 -12.78 -17.89
CA ALA A 138 5.53 -11.59 -18.48
C ALA A 138 6.35 -10.83 -17.44
N GLN A 139 7.43 -10.20 -17.90
CA GLN A 139 8.23 -9.37 -17.01
C GLN A 139 7.44 -8.12 -16.61
N ARG A 140 7.30 -7.89 -15.31
CA ARG A 140 6.62 -6.71 -14.75
C ARG A 140 7.33 -5.41 -15.17
N VAL A 141 6.57 -4.41 -15.56
CA VAL A 141 7.06 -3.06 -15.85
C VAL A 141 6.99 -2.23 -14.59
N VAL A 142 8.15 -1.89 -14.03
CA VAL A 142 8.28 -1.05 -12.84
C VAL A 142 7.92 0.40 -13.19
N THR A 143 6.99 0.99 -12.43
CA THR A 143 6.50 2.38 -12.64
C THR A 143 6.85 3.32 -11.49
N THR A 144 7.42 2.82 -10.41
CA THR A 144 7.99 3.62 -9.32
C THR A 144 9.29 4.32 -9.76
N GLY A 145 9.91 5.08 -8.88
CA GLY A 145 11.19 5.75 -9.19
C GLY A 145 12.38 4.86 -9.54
N GLY A 146 12.19 3.53 -9.62
CA GLY A 146 13.18 2.54 -10.03
C GLY A 146 14.21 2.17 -8.96
N HIS A 147 14.22 2.83 -7.82
CA HIS A 147 15.12 2.55 -6.70
C HIS A 147 14.44 1.78 -5.56
N TYR A 148 13.12 1.81 -5.48
CA TYR A 148 12.31 0.94 -4.62
C TYR A 148 11.17 0.30 -5.42
N GLU A 149 10.64 -0.81 -4.92
CA GLU A 149 9.52 -1.49 -5.56
C GLU A 149 8.70 -2.31 -4.56
N TYR A 150 7.41 -2.47 -4.86
CA TYR A 150 6.52 -3.30 -4.08
C TYR A 150 6.56 -4.74 -4.54
N LEU A 151 6.70 -5.68 -3.61
CA LEU A 151 6.59 -7.12 -3.85
C LEU A 151 5.32 -7.64 -3.16
N LYS A 152 4.31 -7.98 -3.97
CA LYS A 152 3.03 -8.50 -3.46
C LYS A 152 3.18 -9.99 -3.13
N ILE A 153 3.29 -10.31 -1.82
CA ILE A 153 3.60 -11.66 -1.34
C ILE A 153 2.37 -12.54 -1.13
N ALA A 154 1.18 -11.95 -1.05
CA ALA A 154 -0.08 -12.68 -0.92
C ALA A 154 -1.26 -11.83 -1.39
N GLU A 155 -2.41 -12.45 -1.59
CA GLU A 155 -3.66 -11.84 -2.01
C GLU A 155 -4.82 -12.32 -1.14
N GLY A 156 -5.78 -11.43 -0.85
CA GLY A 156 -6.97 -11.75 -0.05
C GLY A 156 -6.73 -11.72 1.46
N CYS A 157 -7.81 -11.89 2.24
CA CYS A 157 -7.73 -11.80 3.70
C CYS A 157 -8.86 -12.59 4.37
N ASP A 158 -8.53 -13.38 5.40
CA ASP A 158 -9.47 -14.22 6.17
C ASP A 158 -9.84 -13.61 7.54
N LYS A 159 -9.46 -12.35 7.81
CA LYS A 159 -9.74 -11.70 9.12
C LYS A 159 -11.20 -11.32 9.33
N HIS A 160 -11.92 -10.99 8.26
CA HIS A 160 -13.34 -10.61 8.29
C HIS A 160 -13.66 -9.47 9.28
N CYS A 161 -12.81 -8.45 9.36
CA CYS A 161 -13.10 -7.24 10.12
C CYS A 161 -14.43 -6.63 9.66
N THR A 162 -15.26 -6.18 10.60
CA THR A 162 -16.66 -5.80 10.30
C THR A 162 -16.79 -4.58 9.40
N TYR A 163 -15.78 -3.74 9.33
CA TYR A 163 -15.72 -2.54 8.48
C TYR A 163 -15.12 -2.80 7.09
N CYS A 164 -14.59 -4.00 6.83
CA CYS A 164 -13.73 -4.25 5.67
C CYS A 164 -14.45 -5.05 4.58
N ILE A 165 -14.38 -4.54 3.35
CA ILE A 165 -14.96 -5.18 2.16
C ILE A 165 -13.98 -6.13 1.45
N ILE A 166 -12.71 -6.11 1.79
CA ILE A 166 -11.63 -6.84 1.10
C ILE A 166 -11.90 -8.34 0.90
N PRO A 167 -12.40 -9.11 1.89
CA PRO A 167 -12.67 -10.52 1.68
C PRO A 167 -13.64 -10.81 0.53
N LYS A 168 -14.54 -9.85 0.21
CA LYS A 168 -15.49 -9.98 -0.90
C LYS A 168 -14.86 -9.59 -2.25
N LEU A 169 -13.87 -8.69 -2.24
CA LEU A 169 -13.26 -8.16 -3.46
C LEU A 169 -11.99 -8.89 -3.88
N ARG A 170 -11.23 -9.37 -2.89
CA ARG A 170 -9.93 -10.03 -3.09
C ARG A 170 -9.93 -11.50 -2.68
N GLY A 171 -11.05 -12.01 -2.12
CA GLY A 171 -11.23 -13.40 -1.75
C GLY A 171 -10.46 -13.86 -0.51
N PRO A 172 -10.37 -15.19 -0.32
CA PRO A 172 -9.65 -15.78 0.80
C PRO A 172 -8.15 -15.54 0.67
N TYR A 173 -7.42 -15.68 1.79
CA TYR A 173 -5.98 -15.52 1.83
C TYR A 173 -5.24 -16.55 0.96
N ARG A 174 -4.32 -16.08 0.12
CA ARG A 174 -3.52 -16.91 -0.79
C ARG A 174 -2.10 -16.34 -0.89
N SER A 175 -1.10 -17.12 -0.47
CA SER A 175 0.31 -16.74 -0.61
C SER A 175 0.83 -17.01 -2.02
N VAL A 176 1.70 -16.15 -2.50
CA VAL A 176 2.50 -16.43 -3.70
C VAL A 176 3.63 -17.40 -3.31
N PRO A 177 3.94 -18.45 -4.09
CA PRO A 177 5.04 -19.35 -3.81
C PRO A 177 6.38 -18.62 -3.62
N MET A 178 7.17 -19.05 -2.61
CA MET A 178 8.42 -18.37 -2.25
C MET A 178 9.41 -18.30 -3.41
N GLU A 179 9.48 -19.34 -4.21
CA GLU A 179 10.36 -19.43 -5.36
C GLU A 179 10.03 -18.40 -6.44
N GLU A 180 8.74 -18.10 -6.65
CA GLU A 180 8.26 -17.10 -7.59
C GLU A 180 8.63 -15.70 -7.09
N LEU A 181 8.41 -15.42 -5.80
CA LEU A 181 8.79 -14.13 -5.18
C LEU A 181 10.30 -13.88 -5.23
N ILE A 182 11.12 -14.91 -4.99
CA ILE A 182 12.58 -14.79 -5.07
C ILE A 182 13.03 -14.52 -6.50
N ALA A 183 12.39 -15.15 -7.49
CA ALA A 183 12.70 -14.93 -8.91
C ALA A 183 12.34 -13.50 -9.32
N GLU A 184 11.15 -13.01 -8.96
CA GLU A 184 10.70 -11.65 -9.21
C GLU A 184 11.61 -10.61 -8.53
N ALA A 185 11.96 -10.82 -7.25
CA ALA A 185 12.86 -9.94 -6.50
C ALA A 185 14.26 -9.84 -7.13
N LYS A 186 14.79 -10.95 -7.66
CA LYS A 186 16.08 -10.93 -8.38
C LYS A 186 16.00 -10.11 -9.66
N THR A 187 14.93 -10.28 -10.44
CA THR A 187 14.72 -9.50 -11.67
C THR A 187 14.63 -7.99 -11.35
N MET A 188 13.92 -7.60 -10.29
CA MET A 188 13.87 -6.21 -9.84
C MET A 188 15.25 -5.69 -9.40
N ALA A 189 16.00 -6.48 -8.65
CA ALA A 189 17.33 -6.12 -8.19
C ALA A 189 18.33 -5.93 -9.37
N GLU A 190 18.24 -6.76 -10.42
CA GLU A 190 18.99 -6.59 -11.66
C GLU A 190 18.62 -5.29 -12.40
N GLN A 191 17.39 -4.79 -12.21
CA GLN A 191 16.91 -3.49 -12.72
C GLN A 191 17.26 -2.31 -11.82
N SER A 192 18.15 -2.49 -10.86
CA SER A 192 18.65 -1.46 -9.93
C SER A 192 17.71 -1.10 -8.77
N VAL A 193 16.68 -1.88 -8.50
CA VAL A 193 15.88 -1.74 -7.28
C VAL A 193 16.75 -2.01 -6.05
N LYS A 194 16.71 -1.10 -5.08
CA LYS A 194 17.51 -1.14 -3.84
C LYS A 194 16.68 -1.47 -2.61
N GLU A 195 15.41 -1.12 -2.61
CA GLU A 195 14.46 -1.41 -1.54
C GLU A 195 13.30 -2.23 -2.08
N LEU A 196 13.00 -3.37 -1.42
CA LEU A 196 11.76 -4.10 -1.61
C LEU A 196 10.79 -3.81 -0.46
N VAL A 197 9.57 -3.41 -0.81
CA VAL A 197 8.48 -3.21 0.13
C VAL A 197 7.51 -4.38 0.00
N LEU A 198 7.50 -5.27 1.00
CA LEU A 198 6.61 -6.44 1.01
C LEU A 198 5.20 -6.03 1.37
N VAL A 199 4.25 -6.35 0.50
CA VAL A 199 2.85 -5.96 0.63
C VAL A 199 1.90 -7.13 0.42
N ALA A 200 0.78 -7.10 1.15
CA ALA A 200 -0.39 -7.94 1.01
C ALA A 200 -1.55 -7.27 1.77
N GLN A 201 -2.72 -7.88 1.83
CA GLN A 201 -3.76 -7.46 2.77
C GLN A 201 -3.43 -7.88 4.21
N GLU A 202 -2.59 -8.88 4.36
CA GLU A 202 -2.00 -9.39 5.59
C GLU A 202 -0.65 -10.03 5.26
N THR A 203 0.45 -9.48 5.76
CA THR A 203 1.80 -10.00 5.46
C THR A 203 2.31 -10.98 6.51
N THR A 204 1.88 -10.82 7.77
CA THR A 204 2.44 -11.54 8.93
C THR A 204 2.29 -13.04 8.82
N ILE A 205 1.17 -13.53 8.27
CA ILE A 205 0.84 -14.95 8.15
C ILE A 205 1.31 -15.58 6.83
N TYR A 206 2.13 -14.88 6.04
CA TYR A 206 2.63 -15.39 4.75
C TYR A 206 3.06 -16.85 4.84
N GLY A 207 2.61 -17.64 3.87
CA GLY A 207 2.94 -19.06 3.71
C GLY A 207 2.11 -20.02 4.55
N ILE A 208 1.17 -19.55 5.37
CA ILE A 208 0.35 -20.41 6.23
C ILE A 208 -0.47 -21.43 5.42
N ASP A 209 -0.99 -20.99 4.28
CA ASP A 209 -1.78 -21.80 3.33
C ASP A 209 -0.92 -22.76 2.51
N LEU A 210 0.32 -22.38 2.17
CA LEU A 210 1.24 -23.19 1.38
C LEU A 210 2.07 -24.17 2.22
N TYR A 211 2.54 -23.72 3.40
CA TYR A 211 3.55 -24.45 4.21
C TYR A 211 3.00 -24.89 5.56
N GLY A 212 1.72 -24.63 5.87
CA GLY A 212 1.05 -25.01 7.12
C GLY A 212 1.45 -24.19 8.35
N LYS A 213 2.29 -23.16 8.19
CA LYS A 213 2.74 -22.22 9.25
C LYS A 213 3.14 -20.89 8.67
N PRO A 214 3.10 -19.80 9.46
CA PRO A 214 3.66 -18.51 9.06
C PRO A 214 5.14 -18.66 8.66
N SER A 215 5.51 -18.17 7.50
CA SER A 215 6.84 -18.39 6.89
C SER A 215 7.49 -17.10 6.36
N LEU A 216 6.98 -15.91 6.76
CA LEU A 216 7.54 -14.63 6.34
C LEU A 216 9.02 -14.51 6.70
N HIS A 217 9.42 -14.97 7.90
CA HIS A 217 10.81 -14.99 8.35
C HIS A 217 11.73 -15.81 7.43
N LEU A 218 11.23 -16.88 6.79
CA LEU A 218 12.00 -17.66 5.82
C LEU A 218 12.15 -16.91 4.50
N LEU A 219 11.07 -16.28 4.01
CA LEU A 219 11.11 -15.43 2.82
C LEU A 219 12.12 -14.27 3.00
N LEU A 220 12.10 -13.60 4.13
CA LEU A 220 13.05 -12.53 4.45
C LEU A 220 14.50 -12.99 4.37
N LYS A 221 14.80 -14.15 4.96
CA LYS A 221 16.16 -14.73 4.90
C LYS A 221 16.61 -15.06 3.48
N GLU A 222 15.71 -15.51 2.62
CA GLU A 222 16.04 -15.78 1.21
C GLU A 222 16.23 -14.46 0.42
N LEU A 223 15.38 -13.47 0.62
CA LEU A 223 15.49 -12.16 -0.02
C LEU A 223 16.77 -11.42 0.41
N CYS A 224 17.19 -11.55 1.67
CA CYS A 224 18.44 -10.96 2.17
C CYS A 224 19.71 -11.49 1.47
N LYS A 225 19.65 -12.67 0.82
CA LYS A 225 20.77 -13.21 0.04
C LYS A 225 20.99 -12.50 -1.30
N ILE A 226 20.02 -11.72 -1.79
CA ILE A 226 20.15 -10.92 -3.02
C ILE A 226 21.06 -9.74 -2.71
N GLN A 227 22.24 -9.68 -3.31
CA GLN A 227 23.30 -8.74 -2.94
C GLN A 227 22.96 -7.29 -3.24
N GLU A 228 22.28 -7.05 -4.34
CA GLU A 228 21.89 -5.74 -4.87
C GLU A 228 20.84 -5.02 -4.03
N LEU A 229 20.08 -5.76 -3.21
CA LEU A 229 19.12 -5.18 -2.27
C LEU A 229 19.83 -4.64 -1.03
N TYR A 230 19.38 -3.46 -0.60
CA TYR A 230 19.84 -2.80 0.61
C TYR A 230 18.80 -2.82 1.71
N TRP A 231 17.52 -2.62 1.38
CA TRP A 231 16.41 -2.60 2.31
C TRP A 231 15.29 -3.55 1.90
N ILE A 232 14.70 -4.19 2.90
CA ILE A 232 13.48 -4.99 2.80
C ILE A 232 12.55 -4.48 3.89
N ARG A 233 11.41 -3.91 3.49
CA ARG A 233 10.41 -3.33 4.38
C ARG A 233 9.15 -4.17 4.37
N ILE A 234 8.47 -4.25 5.53
CA ILE A 234 7.24 -5.02 5.69
C ILE A 234 6.11 -4.05 6.02
N LEU A 235 5.05 -4.06 5.21
CA LEU A 235 3.82 -3.32 5.48
C LEU A 235 2.65 -4.28 5.78
N TYR A 236 1.56 -3.75 6.32
CA TYR A 236 0.30 -4.47 6.57
C TYR A 236 0.44 -5.68 7.50
N CYS A 237 1.06 -5.49 8.65
CA CYS A 237 1.19 -6.51 9.68
C CYS A 237 0.03 -6.46 10.69
N TYR A 238 -0.52 -7.60 11.04
CA TYR A 238 -1.48 -7.66 12.15
C TYR A 238 -0.73 -7.85 13.47
N PRO A 239 -0.95 -6.99 14.48
CA PRO A 239 -0.23 -7.07 15.77
C PRO A 239 -0.37 -8.43 16.44
N GLU A 240 -1.58 -9.01 16.41
CA GLU A 240 -1.89 -10.29 17.00
C GLU A 240 -1.13 -11.49 16.40
N ASP A 241 -0.71 -11.37 15.14
CA ASP A 241 -0.03 -12.44 14.39
C ASP A 241 1.50 -12.29 14.35
N ILE A 242 2.08 -11.27 14.99
CA ILE A 242 3.52 -11.13 15.14
C ILE A 242 4.06 -12.29 16.02
N TYR A 243 5.02 -13.04 15.50
CA TYR A 243 5.58 -14.22 16.13
C TYR A 243 7.10 -14.12 16.33
N PRO A 244 7.68 -14.85 17.30
CA PRO A 244 9.09 -14.68 17.73
C PRO A 244 10.12 -14.84 16.60
N GLU A 245 9.94 -15.81 15.69
CA GLU A 245 10.89 -16.07 14.61
C GLU A 245 10.94 -14.91 13.60
N LEU A 246 9.84 -14.20 13.40
CA LEU A 246 9.81 -12.98 12.57
C LEU A 246 10.64 -11.88 13.23
N VAL A 247 10.39 -11.60 14.51
CA VAL A 247 11.12 -10.57 15.27
C VAL A 247 12.61 -10.88 15.33
N GLN A 248 12.97 -12.14 15.59
CA GLN A 248 14.37 -12.57 15.61
C GLN A 248 15.04 -12.37 14.24
N THR A 249 14.33 -12.67 13.14
CA THR A 249 14.88 -12.47 11.78
C THR A 249 15.06 -11.00 11.48
N MET A 250 14.10 -10.13 11.80
CA MET A 250 14.24 -8.68 11.63
C MET A 250 15.47 -8.14 12.38
N LYS A 251 15.71 -8.62 13.59
CA LYS A 251 16.85 -8.23 14.41
C LYS A 251 18.21 -8.71 13.87
N GLU A 252 18.25 -9.90 13.26
CA GLU A 252 19.49 -10.52 12.78
C GLU A 252 19.88 -10.11 11.37
N GLU A 253 18.90 -9.80 10.50
CA GLU A 253 19.12 -9.52 9.09
C GLU A 253 19.22 -8.00 8.83
N PRO A 254 20.42 -7.48 8.58
CA PRO A 254 20.66 -6.02 8.51
C PRO A 254 19.97 -5.33 7.32
N LYS A 255 19.48 -6.09 6.33
CA LYS A 255 18.71 -5.55 5.21
C LYS A 255 17.25 -5.37 5.54
N VAL A 256 16.73 -6.07 6.57
CA VAL A 256 15.35 -5.90 7.00
C VAL A 256 15.23 -4.62 7.81
N CYS A 257 14.43 -3.67 7.35
CA CYS A 257 14.20 -2.42 8.06
C CYS A 257 13.60 -2.71 9.45
N HIS A 258 14.13 -2.08 10.49
CA HIS A 258 13.50 -2.05 11.81
C HIS A 258 12.27 -1.14 11.74
N TYR A 259 11.28 -1.58 11.00
CA TYR A 259 10.04 -0.87 10.71
C TYR A 259 8.90 -1.87 10.59
N LEU A 260 7.79 -1.61 11.28
CA LEU A 260 6.56 -2.38 11.15
C LEU A 260 5.35 -1.45 11.03
N ASP A 261 4.55 -1.68 9.99
CA ASP A 261 3.22 -1.10 9.86
C ASP A 261 2.21 -2.04 10.53
N LEU A 262 1.66 -1.59 11.67
CA LEU A 262 0.78 -2.34 12.57
C LEU A 262 -0.58 -1.64 12.69
N PRO A 263 -1.52 -1.79 11.74
CA PRO A 263 -2.82 -1.13 11.80
C PRO A 263 -3.67 -1.68 12.97
N ILE A 264 -3.62 -1.04 14.12
CA ILE A 264 -4.37 -1.46 15.32
C ILE A 264 -5.85 -1.11 15.23
N GLN A 265 -6.21 -0.08 14.47
CA GLN A 265 -7.53 0.49 14.20
C GLN A 265 -8.15 1.23 15.39
N HIS A 266 -8.07 0.72 16.61
CA HIS A 266 -8.55 1.33 17.86
C HIS A 266 -7.84 0.70 19.06
N ALA A 267 -7.99 1.31 20.27
CA ALA A 267 -7.42 0.78 21.51
C ALA A 267 -8.47 0.37 22.55
N ASN A 268 -9.74 0.73 22.38
CA ASN A 268 -10.79 0.32 23.31
C ASN A 268 -11.28 -1.10 22.99
N ASP A 269 -11.32 -1.98 24.00
CA ASP A 269 -11.66 -3.40 23.87
C ASP A 269 -13.06 -3.65 23.30
N GLU A 270 -14.05 -2.82 23.65
CA GLU A 270 -15.40 -2.97 23.11
C GLU A 270 -15.44 -2.62 21.62
N ILE A 271 -14.79 -1.53 21.22
CA ILE A 271 -14.70 -1.12 19.81
C ILE A 271 -13.93 -2.15 19.02
N LEU A 272 -12.77 -2.62 19.48
CA LEU A 272 -11.98 -3.68 18.83
C LEU A 272 -12.82 -4.95 18.61
N ARG A 273 -13.57 -5.38 19.62
CA ARG A 273 -14.47 -6.54 19.52
C ARG A 273 -15.58 -6.30 18.47
N ARG A 274 -16.17 -5.10 18.42
CA ARG A 274 -17.19 -4.73 17.43
C ARG A 274 -16.62 -4.61 16.02
N MET A 275 -15.36 -4.18 15.89
CA MET A 275 -14.60 -4.18 14.64
C MET A 275 -14.24 -5.60 14.16
N GLY A 276 -14.43 -6.63 15.00
CA GLY A 276 -14.04 -8.00 14.69
C GLY A 276 -12.54 -8.25 14.84
N ARG A 277 -11.82 -7.38 15.57
CA ARG A 277 -10.41 -7.57 15.91
C ARG A 277 -10.27 -8.59 17.05
N ARG A 278 -9.23 -9.42 16.95
CA ARG A 278 -8.96 -10.51 17.91
C ARG A 278 -7.83 -10.14 18.85
N THR A 279 -7.87 -8.94 19.37
CA THR A 279 -6.88 -8.37 20.28
C THR A 279 -7.57 -7.49 21.31
N SER A 280 -6.86 -7.15 22.38
CA SER A 280 -7.27 -6.25 23.44
C SER A 280 -6.26 -5.11 23.61
N LYS A 281 -6.63 -4.05 24.32
CA LYS A 281 -5.73 -2.93 24.67
C LYS A 281 -4.44 -3.46 25.32
N GLN A 282 -4.57 -4.38 26.29
CA GLN A 282 -3.41 -4.92 27.00
C GLN A 282 -2.51 -5.73 26.08
N GLU A 283 -3.08 -6.55 25.19
CA GLU A 283 -2.28 -7.33 24.23
C GLU A 283 -1.55 -6.42 23.23
N LEU A 284 -2.14 -5.29 22.85
CA LEU A 284 -1.46 -4.27 22.02
C LEU A 284 -0.29 -3.64 22.76
N ILE A 285 -0.47 -3.24 24.04
CA ILE A 285 0.61 -2.72 24.88
C ILE A 285 1.73 -3.74 25.00
N ASP A 286 1.42 -4.97 25.39
CA ASP A 286 2.39 -6.05 25.57
C ASP A 286 3.18 -6.31 24.28
N LYS A 287 2.53 -6.22 23.11
CA LYS A 287 3.16 -6.43 21.82
C LYS A 287 4.11 -5.27 21.44
N ILE A 288 3.68 -4.03 21.67
CA ILE A 288 4.51 -2.83 21.40
C ILE A 288 5.75 -2.84 22.30
N ASP A 289 5.57 -3.11 23.60
CA ASP A 289 6.66 -3.20 24.57
C ASP A 289 7.64 -4.32 24.21
N PHE A 290 7.12 -5.49 23.81
CA PHE A 290 7.95 -6.60 23.33
C PHE A 290 8.79 -6.20 22.12
N LEU A 291 8.20 -5.58 21.10
CA LEU A 291 8.91 -5.15 19.90
C LEU A 291 10.01 -4.13 20.22
N ARG A 292 9.71 -3.15 21.07
CA ARG A 292 10.69 -2.13 21.50
C ARG A 292 11.79 -2.67 22.39
N SER A 293 11.48 -3.71 23.19
CA SER A 293 12.51 -4.38 24.00
C SER A 293 13.48 -5.20 23.17
N GLU A 294 13.00 -5.85 22.09
CA GLU A 294 13.84 -6.63 21.19
C GLU A 294 14.63 -5.78 20.19
N MET A 295 14.03 -4.69 19.72
CA MET A 295 14.59 -3.75 18.75
C MET A 295 14.35 -2.31 19.24
N PRO A 296 15.22 -1.75 20.08
CA PRO A 296 15.03 -0.40 20.66
C PRO A 296 14.97 0.74 19.64
N ASP A 297 15.43 0.52 18.43
CA ASP A 297 15.43 1.45 17.31
C ASP A 297 14.29 1.20 16.30
N ILE A 298 13.34 0.30 16.63
CA ILE A 298 12.23 -0.01 15.75
C ILE A 298 11.32 1.21 15.56
N THR A 299 10.96 1.47 14.32
CA THR A 299 9.91 2.43 13.96
C THR A 299 8.58 1.70 13.87
N LEU A 300 7.60 2.14 14.65
CA LEU A 300 6.25 1.59 14.65
C LEU A 300 5.29 2.57 13.97
N ARG A 301 4.73 2.13 12.85
CA ARG A 301 3.64 2.81 12.16
C ARG A 301 2.32 2.16 12.53
N THR A 302 1.27 2.96 12.69
CA THR A 302 -0.08 2.45 12.91
C THR A 302 -1.13 3.21 12.10
N THR A 303 -2.30 2.61 12.00
CA THR A 303 -3.49 3.21 11.39
C THR A 303 -4.66 3.06 12.35
N LEU A 304 -5.44 4.14 12.49
CA LEU A 304 -6.64 4.20 13.31
C LEU A 304 -7.88 4.46 12.47
N ILE A 305 -9.03 3.99 12.96
CA ILE A 305 -10.36 4.37 12.48
C ILE A 305 -11.10 5.01 13.64
N THR A 306 -11.46 6.27 13.49
CA THR A 306 -12.28 7.02 14.46
C THR A 306 -13.72 7.16 13.98
N GLY A 307 -14.66 7.37 14.92
CA GLY A 307 -16.08 7.48 14.59
C GLY A 307 -16.73 6.15 14.16
N PHE A 308 -16.19 5.02 14.62
CA PHE A 308 -16.81 3.72 14.42
C PHE A 308 -18.21 3.68 15.05
N PRO A 309 -19.23 3.00 14.45
CA PRO A 309 -20.60 3.01 14.98
C PRO A 309 -20.66 2.72 16.48
N GLY A 310 -21.27 3.67 17.25
CA GLY A 310 -21.44 3.60 18.71
C GLY A 310 -20.19 3.91 19.54
N GLU A 311 -19.12 4.41 18.94
CA GLU A 311 -17.96 4.93 19.69
C GLU A 311 -18.37 6.14 20.52
N THR A 312 -18.17 6.08 21.85
CA THR A 312 -18.50 7.16 22.78
C THR A 312 -17.36 8.17 22.91
N LYS A 313 -17.63 9.32 23.54
CA LYS A 313 -16.59 10.31 23.84
C LYS A 313 -15.53 9.76 24.79
N GLU A 314 -15.92 8.92 25.74
CA GLU A 314 -15.02 8.27 26.69
C GLU A 314 -14.09 7.28 25.99
N GLN A 315 -14.59 6.53 25.02
CA GLN A 315 -13.79 5.60 24.23
C GLN A 315 -12.82 6.32 23.29
N HIS A 316 -13.24 7.45 22.71
CA HIS A 316 -12.34 8.30 21.93
C HIS A 316 -11.24 8.92 22.83
N LYS A 317 -11.60 9.40 24.03
CA LYS A 317 -10.61 9.90 24.99
C LYS A 317 -9.61 8.81 25.41
N GLU A 318 -10.08 7.59 25.63
CA GLU A 318 -9.21 6.44 25.91
C GLU A 318 -8.24 6.15 24.75
N LEU A 319 -8.68 6.34 23.49
CA LEU A 319 -7.81 6.20 22.32
C LEU A 319 -6.72 7.30 22.31
N LEU A 320 -7.07 8.56 22.58
CA LEU A 320 -6.09 9.65 22.71
C LEU A 320 -5.06 9.36 23.81
N GLU A 321 -5.49 8.93 24.99
CA GLU A 321 -4.60 8.55 26.10
C GLU A 321 -3.68 7.41 25.69
N PHE A 322 -4.20 6.40 24.98
CA PHE A 322 -3.38 5.28 24.49
C PHE A 322 -2.32 5.72 23.48
N ILE A 323 -2.67 6.60 22.52
CA ILE A 323 -1.71 7.10 21.52
C ILE A 323 -0.63 7.95 22.20
N ASN A 324 -1.01 8.79 23.17
CA ASN A 324 -0.06 9.58 23.95
C ASN A 324 0.93 8.69 24.72
N ASP A 325 0.46 7.60 25.31
CA ASP A 325 1.28 6.68 26.10
C ASP A 325 2.19 5.81 25.22
N MET A 326 1.69 5.43 24.03
CA MET A 326 2.44 4.54 23.12
C MET A 326 3.43 5.28 22.22
N GLU A 327 3.29 6.59 22.00
CA GLU A 327 4.19 7.39 21.16
C GLU A 327 4.58 6.68 19.85
N PHE A 328 3.60 6.41 18.96
CA PHE A 328 3.92 5.81 17.65
C PHE A 328 4.75 6.77 16.80
N ASP A 329 5.77 6.23 16.11
CA ASP A 329 6.63 7.04 15.22
C ASP A 329 5.84 7.59 14.03
N ARG A 330 4.93 6.79 13.49
CA ARG A 330 4.08 7.15 12.35
C ARG A 330 2.64 6.71 12.62
N LEU A 331 1.69 7.59 12.34
CA LEU A 331 0.28 7.29 12.55
C LEU A 331 -0.58 7.97 11.51
N GLY A 332 -1.53 7.22 10.93
CA GLY A 332 -2.58 7.74 10.06
C GLY A 332 -3.95 7.50 10.68
N VAL A 333 -4.86 8.48 10.59
CA VAL A 333 -6.22 8.36 11.10
C VAL A 333 -7.21 8.50 9.96
N PHE A 334 -8.11 7.53 9.84
CA PHE A 334 -9.25 7.58 8.93
C PHE A 334 -10.54 7.75 9.70
N THR A 335 -11.47 8.51 9.16
CA THR A 335 -12.86 8.46 9.61
C THR A 335 -13.50 7.14 9.15
N TYR A 336 -14.38 6.57 9.97
CA TYR A 336 -15.11 5.37 9.56
C TYR A 336 -16.01 5.67 8.35
N SER A 337 -15.79 4.93 7.26
CA SER A 337 -16.61 4.94 6.05
C SER A 337 -17.58 3.76 6.05
N PRO A 338 -18.91 4.00 5.98
CA PRO A 338 -19.93 2.94 5.98
C PRO A 338 -20.02 2.27 4.61
N GLU A 339 -19.14 1.30 4.36
CA GLU A 339 -19.08 0.59 3.08
C GLU A 339 -20.22 -0.41 2.93
N GLU A 340 -20.98 -0.27 1.85
CA GLU A 340 -22.09 -1.14 1.50
C GLU A 340 -21.70 -2.62 1.52
N GLY A 341 -22.55 -3.44 2.12
CA GLY A 341 -22.32 -4.87 2.23
C GLY A 341 -21.37 -5.29 3.34
N THR A 342 -20.82 -4.35 4.13
CA THR A 342 -20.07 -4.66 5.35
C THR A 342 -20.99 -4.76 6.56
N PRO A 343 -20.67 -5.62 7.57
CA PRO A 343 -21.45 -5.70 8.79
C PRO A 343 -21.56 -4.38 9.54
N ALA A 344 -20.49 -3.58 9.58
CA ALA A 344 -20.46 -2.32 10.32
C ALA A 344 -21.37 -1.24 9.70
N ALA A 345 -21.60 -1.26 8.39
CA ALA A 345 -22.54 -0.34 7.73
C ALA A 345 -23.99 -0.54 8.19
N ALA A 346 -24.35 -1.76 8.63
CA ALA A 346 -25.67 -2.08 9.15
C ALA A 346 -25.81 -1.91 10.67
N MET A 347 -24.75 -1.50 11.38
CA MET A 347 -24.80 -1.26 12.83
C MET A 347 -25.61 -0.01 13.15
N GLU A 348 -26.32 -0.06 14.28
CA GLU A 348 -26.96 1.12 14.87
C GLU A 348 -25.94 2.10 15.44
N HIS A 349 -26.37 3.32 15.71
CA HIS A 349 -25.55 4.39 16.32
C HIS A 349 -24.38 4.81 15.42
N GLN A 350 -24.65 4.99 14.14
CA GLN A 350 -23.74 5.66 13.23
C GLN A 350 -23.39 7.06 13.76
N ILE A 351 -22.13 7.43 13.65
CA ILE A 351 -21.62 8.72 14.13
C ILE A 351 -21.75 9.76 13.01
N ASP A 352 -22.18 10.98 13.37
CA ASP A 352 -22.25 12.09 12.43
C ASP A 352 -20.86 12.45 11.87
N GLU A 353 -20.81 12.83 10.60
CA GLU A 353 -19.54 13.07 9.88
C GLU A 353 -18.72 14.20 10.54
N GLU A 354 -19.37 15.26 10.98
CA GLU A 354 -18.72 16.36 11.72
C GLU A 354 -17.98 15.86 12.95
N VAL A 355 -18.62 14.97 13.75
CA VAL A 355 -17.98 14.36 14.93
C VAL A 355 -16.81 13.47 14.59
N LYS A 356 -16.88 12.74 13.45
CA LYS A 356 -15.75 11.91 12.99
C LYS A 356 -14.55 12.78 12.59
N LEU A 357 -14.81 13.85 11.86
CA LEU A 357 -13.77 14.81 11.44
C LEU A 357 -13.11 15.51 12.62
N ASP A 358 -13.90 15.94 13.62
CA ASP A 358 -13.37 16.54 14.85
C ASP A 358 -12.44 15.55 15.58
N ARG A 359 -12.87 14.29 15.74
CA ARG A 359 -12.06 13.26 16.39
C ARG A 359 -10.79 12.92 15.61
N GLN A 360 -10.88 12.90 14.27
CA GLN A 360 -9.71 12.71 13.41
C GLN A 360 -8.71 13.84 13.61
N ALA A 361 -9.19 15.10 13.64
CA ALA A 361 -8.34 16.27 13.85
C ALA A 361 -7.63 16.22 15.21
N GLU A 362 -8.34 15.88 16.31
CA GLU A 362 -7.76 15.75 17.65
C GLU A 362 -6.64 14.69 17.69
N LEU A 363 -6.83 13.52 17.05
CA LEU A 363 -5.81 12.46 16.98
C LEU A 363 -4.62 12.86 16.12
N MET A 364 -4.86 13.54 15.00
CA MET A 364 -3.78 14.00 14.10
C MET A 364 -2.96 15.14 14.73
N GLU A 365 -3.60 16.06 15.46
CA GLU A 365 -2.91 17.12 16.22
C GLU A 365 -2.01 16.52 17.30
N LEU A 366 -2.51 15.57 18.09
CA LEU A 366 -1.71 14.83 19.06
C LEU A 366 -0.52 14.12 18.42
N GLN A 367 -0.74 13.44 17.29
CA GLN A 367 0.34 12.74 16.59
C GLN A 367 1.37 13.70 16.01
N GLN A 368 0.97 14.87 15.56
CA GLN A 368 1.89 15.90 15.08
C GLN A 368 2.88 16.32 16.17
N ASP A 369 2.38 16.56 17.39
CA ASP A 369 3.23 16.88 18.54
C ASP A 369 4.19 15.74 18.89
N ILE A 370 3.69 14.48 18.93
CA ILE A 370 4.52 13.29 19.18
C ILE A 370 5.60 13.16 18.10
N SER A 371 5.24 13.30 16.83
CA SER A 371 6.19 13.17 15.71
C SER A 371 7.29 14.24 15.75
N ALA A 372 6.92 15.49 16.09
CA ALA A 372 7.87 16.60 16.27
C ALA A 372 8.87 16.30 17.39
N GLU A 373 8.39 15.85 18.56
CA GLU A 373 9.26 15.49 19.69
C GLU A 373 10.21 14.33 19.36
N LEU A 374 9.71 13.29 18.68
CA LEU A 374 10.52 12.15 18.25
C LEU A 374 11.56 12.58 17.20
N GLY A 375 11.20 13.50 16.29
CA GLY A 375 12.10 14.11 15.34
C GLY A 375 13.24 14.90 16.01
N GLU A 376 12.90 15.73 17.01
CA GLU A 376 13.89 16.48 17.80
C GLU A 376 14.89 15.57 18.51
N ARG A 377 14.45 14.41 19.04
CA ARG A 377 15.32 13.40 19.67
C ARG A 377 16.34 12.79 18.68
N ARG A 378 16.13 12.92 17.37
CA ARG A 378 17.06 12.46 16.32
C ARG A 378 18.13 13.48 15.95
N ILE A 379 18.02 14.73 16.36
CA ILE A 379 19.03 15.78 16.06
C ILE A 379 20.39 15.38 16.63
N GLY A 380 21.41 15.43 15.77
CA GLY A 380 22.79 15.02 16.07
C GLY A 380 23.09 13.54 15.79
N GLN A 381 22.08 12.71 15.52
CA GLN A 381 22.27 11.32 15.09
C GLN A 381 22.71 11.25 13.62
N GLU A 382 23.38 10.16 13.26
CA GLU A 382 23.72 9.84 11.88
C GLU A 382 22.79 8.74 11.35
N LEU A 383 22.09 9.03 10.26
CA LEU A 383 21.18 8.09 9.60
C LEU A 383 21.70 7.69 8.22
N LEU A 384 21.46 6.46 7.82
CA LEU A 384 21.57 6.03 6.43
C LEU A 384 20.32 6.47 5.69
N VAL A 385 20.48 7.25 4.62
CA VAL A 385 19.39 7.84 3.84
C VAL A 385 19.53 7.43 2.38
N MET A 386 18.46 6.94 1.78
CA MET A 386 18.33 6.71 0.35
C MET A 386 17.79 7.98 -0.31
N ILE A 387 18.50 8.50 -1.30
CA ILE A 387 18.08 9.67 -2.07
C ILE A 387 16.92 9.27 -3.00
N GLU A 388 15.85 10.05 -3.01
CA GLU A 388 14.69 9.87 -3.90
C GLU A 388 14.66 10.86 -5.05
N GLY A 389 15.12 12.10 -4.82
CA GLY A 389 15.13 13.12 -5.85
C GLY A 389 15.78 14.42 -5.41
N LYS A 390 16.00 15.32 -6.37
CA LYS A 390 16.51 16.66 -6.11
C LYS A 390 15.36 17.62 -5.79
N VAL A 391 15.54 18.48 -4.79
CA VAL A 391 14.64 19.61 -4.56
C VAL A 391 14.84 20.64 -5.67
N ALA A 392 13.74 21.10 -6.27
CA ALA A 392 13.80 22.07 -7.36
C ALA A 392 14.47 23.38 -6.90
N ASP A 393 15.41 23.88 -7.71
CA ASP A 393 16.10 25.16 -7.50
C ASP A 393 16.91 25.27 -6.18
N GLU A 394 17.21 24.15 -5.50
CA GLU A 394 18.00 24.13 -4.26
C GLU A 394 19.19 23.16 -4.34
N ASP A 395 20.20 23.40 -3.51
CA ASP A 395 21.32 22.47 -3.26
C ASP A 395 20.93 21.47 -2.17
N ALA A 396 19.79 20.82 -2.38
CA ALA A 396 19.19 19.86 -1.46
C ALA A 396 18.53 18.69 -2.20
N TYR A 397 18.40 17.58 -1.50
CA TYR A 397 17.77 16.36 -1.98
C TYR A 397 16.70 15.90 -0.98
N VAL A 398 15.66 15.25 -1.49
CA VAL A 398 14.70 14.49 -0.71
C VAL A 398 15.19 13.05 -0.63
N GLY A 399 15.17 12.48 0.55
CA GLY A 399 15.49 11.07 0.78
C GLY A 399 14.64 10.47 1.88
N ARG A 400 14.79 9.18 2.10
CA ARG A 400 14.13 8.43 3.19
C ARG A 400 15.17 7.63 3.98
N SER A 401 14.92 7.48 5.26
CA SER A 401 15.63 6.53 6.11
C SER A 401 14.90 5.18 6.17
N GLN A 402 15.48 4.19 6.84
CA GLN A 402 14.75 2.94 7.09
C GLN A 402 13.51 3.14 7.99
N ALA A 403 13.35 4.29 8.62
CA ALA A 403 12.19 4.65 9.43
C ALA A 403 11.01 5.20 8.61
N ASP A 404 11.15 5.31 7.27
CA ASP A 404 10.18 5.99 6.42
C ASP A 404 9.80 5.13 5.22
N ALA A 405 8.53 4.70 5.15
CA ALA A 405 7.99 3.97 4.01
C ALA A 405 7.68 4.93 2.84
N PRO A 406 7.90 4.52 1.58
CA PRO A 406 7.68 5.37 0.44
C PRO A 406 6.21 5.79 0.30
N GLY A 407 5.98 7.08 0.04
CA GLY A 407 4.68 7.65 -0.27
C GLY A 407 3.69 7.78 0.89
N VAL A 408 4.05 7.33 2.11
CA VAL A 408 3.13 7.37 3.27
C VAL A 408 3.72 7.98 4.52
N ASP A 409 5.05 8.04 4.65
CA ASP A 409 5.74 8.62 5.81
C ASP A 409 6.51 9.89 5.43
N GLY A 410 7.26 10.46 6.38
CA GLY A 410 8.05 11.67 6.20
C GLY A 410 9.32 11.47 5.38
N TYR A 411 10.03 12.57 5.17
CA TYR A 411 11.26 12.64 4.39
C TYR A 411 12.45 13.13 5.22
N VAL A 412 13.65 12.90 4.67
CA VAL A 412 14.88 13.53 5.13
C VAL A 412 15.36 14.49 4.05
N PHE A 413 15.35 15.78 4.33
CA PHE A 413 15.93 16.80 3.45
C PHE A 413 17.44 16.85 3.66
N VAL A 414 18.18 16.52 2.62
CA VAL A 414 19.64 16.39 2.65
C VAL A 414 20.30 17.57 1.96
N ASN A 415 20.89 18.48 2.72
CA ASN A 415 21.61 19.62 2.20
C ASN A 415 22.98 19.19 1.71
N THR A 416 23.26 19.34 0.42
CA THR A 416 24.56 19.06 -0.19
C THR A 416 24.68 19.71 -1.55
N PRO A 417 25.84 20.33 -1.88
CA PRO A 417 26.13 20.81 -3.23
C PRO A 417 26.59 19.70 -4.18
N GLU A 418 26.87 18.50 -3.66
CA GLU A 418 27.32 17.37 -4.47
C GLU A 418 26.17 16.74 -5.23
N ALA A 419 26.39 16.43 -6.51
CA ALA A 419 25.38 15.75 -7.33
C ALA A 419 25.11 14.33 -6.80
N ARG A 420 23.84 14.00 -6.64
CA ARG A 420 23.33 12.69 -6.24
C ARG A 420 22.26 12.23 -7.23
N VAL A 421 22.06 10.92 -7.29
CA VAL A 421 21.00 10.31 -8.10
C VAL A 421 20.06 9.51 -7.20
N SER A 422 18.81 9.32 -7.67
CA SER A 422 17.84 8.50 -6.97
C SER A 422 18.39 7.08 -6.77
N GLY A 423 18.22 6.54 -5.56
CA GLY A 423 18.78 5.25 -5.15
C GLY A 423 20.20 5.31 -4.55
N ASP A 424 20.84 6.49 -4.51
CA ASP A 424 22.10 6.65 -3.77
C ASP A 424 21.85 6.54 -2.26
N PHE A 425 22.72 5.80 -1.56
CA PHE A 425 22.74 5.76 -0.10
C PHE A 425 23.82 6.67 0.45
N VAL A 426 23.43 7.57 1.33
CA VAL A 426 24.33 8.53 1.98
C VAL A 426 24.16 8.51 3.50
N ARG A 427 25.24 8.75 4.25
CA ARG A 427 25.14 8.98 5.68
C ARG A 427 24.86 10.45 5.92
N VAL A 428 23.81 10.73 6.70
CA VAL A 428 23.30 12.08 6.95
C VAL A 428 23.30 12.33 8.45
N LYS A 429 23.98 13.38 8.86
CA LYS A 429 23.86 13.88 10.23
C LYS A 429 22.66 14.79 10.32
N ILE A 430 21.72 14.44 11.17
CA ILE A 430 20.48 15.22 11.37
C ILE A 430 20.82 16.51 12.11
N THR A 431 20.41 17.64 11.53
CA THR A 431 20.66 18.99 12.04
C THR A 431 19.38 19.72 12.48
N GLY A 432 18.21 19.23 12.03
CA GLY A 432 16.91 19.81 12.38
C GLY A 432 15.79 18.80 12.18
N ALA A 433 14.63 19.13 12.75
CA ALA A 433 13.40 18.39 12.58
C ALA A 433 12.25 19.36 12.29
N LEU A 434 11.31 18.90 11.47
CA LEU A 434 10.00 19.49 11.23
C LEU A 434 8.94 18.61 11.88
N GLU A 435 7.67 18.91 11.67
CA GLU A 435 6.55 18.15 12.27
C GLU A 435 6.61 16.65 11.93
N TYR A 436 6.95 16.30 10.68
CA TYR A 436 7.04 14.91 10.21
C TYR A 436 8.38 14.58 9.52
N ASP A 437 9.15 15.60 9.13
CA ASP A 437 10.36 15.45 8.32
C ASP A 437 11.62 15.78 9.11
N LEU A 438 12.75 15.32 8.60
CA LEU A 438 14.06 15.63 9.15
C LEU A 438 14.88 16.46 8.17
N ILE A 439 15.82 17.23 8.70
CA ILE A 439 16.79 18.00 7.91
C ILE A 439 18.18 17.57 8.33
N GLY A 440 19.08 17.38 7.36
CA GLY A 440 20.43 17.00 7.67
C GLY A 440 21.45 17.35 6.58
N GLU A 441 22.69 17.03 6.86
CA GLU A 441 23.85 17.25 5.99
C GLU A 441 24.61 15.94 5.84
N ILE A 442 25.24 15.71 4.68
CA ILE A 442 26.06 14.50 4.46
C ILE A 442 27.22 14.49 5.47
N SER A 443 27.35 13.38 6.19
CA SER A 443 28.49 13.14 7.08
C SER A 443 29.77 12.99 6.27
N GLN A 444 30.85 13.64 6.74
CA GLN A 444 32.20 13.58 6.11
C GLN A 444 32.86 12.23 6.32
#